data_d138b2329d47d8f2148649ac2c7a4124
#
_entry.id   d138b2329d47d8f2148649ac2c7a4124
#
_cell.length_a   1.000
_cell.length_b   1.000
_cell.length_c   1.000
_cell.angle_alpha   90.00
_cell.angle_beta   90.00
_cell.angle_gamma   90.00
#
_symmetry.space_group_name_H-M   'P 1'
#
loop_
_entity.id
_entity.type
_entity.pdbx_description
1 polymer ?
#
loop_
_entity_poly.entity_id
_entity_poly.type
_entity_poly.pdbx_seq_one_letter_code
_entity_poly.pdbx_strand_id
1 'polypeptide(L)'
;MEKSAGMENGMVHKITGWIFGYLMVYLEHEGAGRFINLCRNNGIEIWNIRADEEKKILWFNIGFRNFWRIHHIAVKCHVFPRVYKRYGLPFLIERS
;
A
#
# COMPACT_ATOMS: atom_id res chain seq x y z
N MET A 1 -9.11 1.16 24.96
CA MET A 1 -7.77 1.24 24.42
C MET A 1 -7.65 0.66 23.04
N GLU A 2 -8.17 -0.52 22.86
CA GLU A 2 -8.07 -1.16 21.55
C GLU A 2 -8.73 -0.35 20.46
N LYS A 3 -9.85 0.21 20.79
CA LYS A 3 -10.51 1.06 19.81
C LYS A 3 -9.68 2.27 19.47
N SER A 4 -9.10 2.85 20.49
CA SER A 4 -8.22 3.98 20.27
C SER A 4 -7.03 3.58 19.43
N ALA A 5 -6.50 2.40 19.69
CA ALA A 5 -5.37 1.91 18.92
C ALA A 5 -5.74 1.78 17.45
N GLY A 6 -6.93 1.28 17.16
CA GLY A 6 -7.38 1.17 15.80
C GLY A 6 -7.51 2.52 15.14
N MET A 7 -8.09 3.47 15.86
CA MET A 7 -8.22 4.83 15.34
C MET A 7 -6.87 5.49 15.19
N GLU A 8 -6.02 5.28 16.17
CA GLU A 8 -4.68 5.83 16.13
C GLU A 8 -3.92 5.31 14.92
N ASN A 9 -4.09 4.03 14.61
CA ASN A 9 -3.44 3.49 13.43
C ASN A 9 -3.89 4.18 12.17
N GLY A 10 -5.18 4.45 12.08
CA GLY A 10 -5.69 5.17 10.92
C GLY A 10 -5.13 6.58 10.84
N MET A 11 -5.05 7.25 11.98
CA MET A 11 -4.49 8.59 12.03
C MET A 11 -3.01 8.58 11.71
N VAL A 12 -2.29 7.62 12.27
CA VAL A 12 -0.87 7.50 12.02
C VAL A 12 -0.60 7.32 10.55
N HIS A 13 -1.41 6.48 9.90
CA HIS A 13 -1.25 6.28 8.46
C HIS A 13 -1.48 7.57 7.69
N LYS A 14 -2.46 8.34 8.08
CA LYS A 14 -2.74 9.60 7.39
C LYS A 14 -1.62 10.60 7.57
N ILE A 15 -1.15 10.76 8.80
CA ILE A 15 -0.10 11.72 9.09
C ILE A 15 1.21 11.27 8.47
N THR A 16 1.58 10.02 8.71
CA THR A 16 2.83 9.48 8.21
C THR A 16 2.84 9.47 6.68
N GLY A 17 1.73 9.06 6.10
CA GLY A 17 1.62 9.07 4.64
C GLY A 17 1.74 10.44 4.06
N TRP A 18 1.17 11.45 4.73
CA TRP A 18 1.25 12.81 4.26
C TRP A 18 2.68 13.33 4.31
N ILE A 19 3.39 13.04 5.40
CA ILE A 19 4.75 13.55 5.59
C ILE A 19 5.76 12.82 4.71
N PHE A 20 5.70 11.48 4.70
CA PHE A 20 6.68 10.67 3.98
C PHE A 20 6.22 10.24 2.60
N GLY A 21 4.94 10.46 2.32
CA GLY A 21 4.39 10.07 1.05
C GLY A 21 3.88 8.65 1.05
N TYR A 22 2.88 8.42 0.24
CA TYR A 22 2.37 7.07 0.04
C TYR A 22 1.90 6.91 -1.40
N LEU A 23 1.78 5.68 -1.81
CA LEU A 23 1.43 5.34 -3.18
C LEU A 23 0.13 4.56 -3.21
N MET A 24 -0.67 4.84 -4.21
CA MET A 24 -1.83 4.04 -4.51
C MET A 24 -1.42 3.05 -5.58
N VAL A 25 -1.51 1.78 -5.24
CA VAL A 25 -0.96 0.71 -6.08
C VAL A 25 -2.08 -0.26 -6.44
N TYR A 26 -1.99 -0.85 -7.61
CA TYR A 26 -2.92 -1.89 -7.99
C TYR A 26 -2.18 -3.06 -8.60
N LEU A 27 -2.82 -4.23 -8.56
CA LEU A 27 -2.26 -5.43 -9.16
C LEU A 27 -3.39 -6.38 -9.52
N GLU A 28 -3.06 -7.36 -10.32
CA GLU A 28 -4.05 -8.33 -10.76
C GLU A 28 -4.58 -9.12 -9.57
N HIS A 29 -5.87 -9.42 -9.61
CA HIS A 29 -6.53 -10.11 -8.51
C HIS A 29 -5.91 -11.47 -8.24
N GLU A 30 -5.49 -12.17 -9.28
CA GLU A 30 -4.88 -13.48 -9.12
C GLU A 30 -3.54 -13.34 -8.41
N GLY A 31 -3.39 -14.07 -7.32
CA GLY A 31 -2.18 -13.98 -6.51
C GLY A 31 -2.17 -12.84 -5.51
N ALA A 32 -3.16 -11.95 -5.58
CA ALA A 32 -3.19 -10.79 -4.70
C ALA A 32 -3.33 -11.16 -3.24
N GLY A 33 -4.15 -12.18 -2.94
CA GLY A 33 -4.35 -12.60 -1.55
C GLY A 33 -3.06 -13.08 -0.93
N ARG A 34 -2.32 -13.90 -1.66
CA ARG A 34 -1.05 -14.38 -1.17
C ARG A 34 -0.06 -13.25 -0.99
N PHE A 35 -0.05 -12.33 -1.94
CA PHE A 35 0.83 -11.16 -1.87
C PHE A 35 0.56 -10.34 -0.62
N ILE A 36 -0.72 -10.07 -0.33
CA ILE A 36 -1.08 -9.29 0.83
C ILE A 36 -0.69 -10.00 2.12
N ASN A 37 -0.94 -11.31 2.19
CA ASN A 37 -0.54 -12.07 3.36
C ASN A 37 0.94 -12.02 3.60
N LEU A 38 1.73 -12.17 2.55
CA LEU A 38 3.18 -12.12 2.69
C LEU A 38 3.67 -10.75 3.09
N CYS A 39 3.03 -9.70 2.58
CA CYS A 39 3.38 -8.34 3.00
C CYS A 39 3.15 -8.18 4.51
N ARG A 40 2.00 -8.63 5.00
CA ARG A 40 1.70 -8.53 6.41
C ARG A 40 2.66 -9.35 7.25
N ASN A 41 2.98 -10.54 6.80
CA ASN A 41 3.92 -11.40 7.53
C ASN A 41 5.31 -10.80 7.59
N ASN A 42 5.65 -9.95 6.66
CA ASN A 42 6.95 -9.30 6.64
C ASN A 42 6.92 -7.90 7.24
N GLY A 43 5.85 -7.57 7.92
CA GLY A 43 5.75 -6.29 8.59
C GLY A 43 5.60 -5.10 7.68
N ILE A 44 5.15 -5.34 6.47
CA ILE A 44 4.90 -4.26 5.52
C ILE A 44 3.44 -3.85 5.63
N GLU A 45 3.22 -2.63 6.04
CA GLU A 45 1.87 -2.12 6.22
C GLU A 45 1.28 -1.65 4.90
N ILE A 46 0.08 -2.15 4.62
CA ILE A 46 -0.70 -1.68 3.49
C ILE A 46 -2.11 -1.41 4.01
N TRP A 47 -2.78 -0.46 3.40
CA TRP A 47 -4.11 -0.10 3.89
C TRP A 47 -5.01 0.31 2.74
N ASN A 48 -6.28 0.51 3.05
CA ASN A 48 -7.29 0.90 2.07
C ASN A 48 -7.37 -0.11 0.94
N ILE A 49 -7.44 -1.38 1.31
CA ILE A 49 -7.48 -2.48 0.34
C ILE A 49 -8.86 -2.56 -0.26
N ARG A 50 -8.93 -2.54 -1.58
CA ARG A 50 -10.20 -2.59 -2.30
C ARG A 50 -10.07 -3.49 -3.52
N ALA A 51 -11.13 -4.19 -3.84
CA ALA A 51 -11.16 -5.04 -5.01
C ALA A 51 -12.09 -4.45 -6.06
N ASP A 52 -11.65 -4.45 -7.29
CA ASP A 52 -12.49 -4.10 -8.43
C ASP A 52 -12.78 -5.42 -9.15
N GLU A 53 -13.96 -5.96 -8.89
CA GLU A 53 -14.29 -7.28 -9.40
C GLU A 53 -14.46 -7.30 -10.91
N GLU A 54 -14.91 -6.19 -11.44
CA GLU A 54 -15.11 -6.10 -12.88
C GLU A 54 -13.80 -6.15 -13.63
N LYS A 55 -12.85 -5.37 -13.17
CA LYS A 55 -11.53 -5.31 -13.81
C LYS A 55 -10.59 -6.38 -13.28
N LYS A 56 -11.01 -7.08 -12.25
CA LYS A 56 -10.21 -8.13 -11.62
C LYS A 56 -8.86 -7.61 -11.17
N ILE A 57 -8.89 -6.48 -10.50
CA ILE A 57 -7.68 -5.89 -9.91
C ILE A 57 -7.93 -5.57 -8.46
N LEU A 58 -6.84 -5.51 -7.72
CA LEU A 58 -6.88 -5.16 -6.31
C LEU A 58 -6.11 -3.88 -6.10
N TRP A 59 -6.69 -2.98 -5.32
CA TRP A 59 -6.07 -1.69 -5.01
C TRP A 59 -5.63 -1.67 -3.56
N PHE A 60 -4.55 -0.98 -3.27
CA PHE A 60 -4.15 -0.74 -1.89
C PHE A 60 -3.21 0.46 -1.84
N ASN A 61 -3.03 0.98 -0.63
CA ASN A 61 -2.08 2.06 -0.40
C ASN A 61 -0.90 1.52 0.37
N ILE A 62 0.28 2.04 0.08
CA ILE A 62 1.50 1.64 0.76
C ILE A 62 2.38 2.86 0.93
N GLY A 63 3.06 2.95 2.09
CA GLY A 63 3.97 4.05 2.31
C GLY A 63 5.10 4.03 1.29
N PHE A 64 5.49 5.23 0.85
CA PHE A 64 6.54 5.34 -0.14
C PHE A 64 7.82 4.64 0.31
N ARG A 65 8.12 4.75 1.59
CA ARG A 65 9.34 4.15 2.13
C ARG A 65 9.30 2.62 2.12
N ASN A 66 8.12 2.04 2.10
CA ASN A 66 7.97 0.59 2.10
C ASN A 66 7.78 0.00 0.72
N PHE A 67 7.59 0.87 -0.27
CA PHE A 67 7.29 0.38 -1.61
C PHE A 67 8.39 -0.52 -2.15
N TRP A 68 9.62 -0.17 -1.88
CA TRP A 68 10.75 -0.95 -2.39
C TRP A 68 10.85 -2.33 -1.75
N ARG A 69 10.27 -2.49 -0.58
CA ARG A 69 10.33 -3.76 0.13
C ARG A 69 9.42 -4.82 -0.46
N ILE A 70 8.42 -4.40 -1.24
CA ILE A 70 7.47 -5.37 -1.77
C ILE A 70 7.97 -6.05 -3.04
N HIS A 71 9.08 -5.62 -3.56
CA HIS A 71 9.59 -6.20 -4.81
C HIS A 71 9.82 -7.70 -4.69
N HIS A 72 10.50 -8.12 -3.65
CA HIS A 72 10.78 -9.55 -3.46
C HIS A 72 9.51 -10.37 -3.34
N ILE A 73 8.55 -9.80 -2.63
CA ILE A 73 7.29 -10.49 -2.41
C ILE A 73 6.51 -10.60 -3.71
N ALA A 74 6.53 -9.53 -4.48
CA ALA A 74 5.85 -9.52 -5.76
C ALA A 74 6.40 -10.59 -6.70
N VAL A 75 7.72 -10.70 -6.73
CA VAL A 75 8.36 -11.72 -7.57
C VAL A 75 7.93 -13.11 -7.14
N LYS A 76 7.90 -13.36 -5.84
CA LYS A 76 7.49 -14.67 -5.34
C LYS A 76 6.05 -15.01 -5.69
N CYS A 77 5.20 -14.03 -5.73
CA CYS A 77 3.77 -14.24 -6.01
C CYS A 77 3.42 -14.10 -7.48
N HIS A 78 4.40 -13.78 -8.30
CA HIS A 78 4.18 -13.58 -9.74
C HIS A 78 3.14 -12.50 -9.99
N VAL A 79 3.20 -11.43 -9.22
CA VAL A 79 2.32 -10.29 -9.40
C VAL A 79 3.15 -9.07 -9.74
N PHE A 80 2.52 -8.09 -10.37
CA PHE A 80 3.22 -6.90 -10.83
C PHE A 80 2.51 -5.65 -10.31
N PRO A 81 2.86 -5.19 -9.09
CA PRO A 81 2.23 -3.99 -8.54
C PRO A 81 2.57 -2.78 -9.40
N ARG A 82 1.54 -1.97 -9.68
CA ARG A 82 1.71 -0.78 -10.50
C ARG A 82 1.24 0.43 -9.74
N VAL A 83 2.04 1.49 -9.77
CA VAL A 83 1.70 2.72 -9.10
C VAL A 83 0.69 3.49 -9.93
N TYR A 84 -0.43 3.84 -9.30
CA TYR A 84 -1.45 4.63 -9.96
C TYR A 84 -1.33 6.10 -9.61
N LYS A 85 -1.14 6.39 -8.32
CA LYS A 85 -1.04 7.77 -7.86
C LYS A 85 -0.07 7.88 -6.71
N ARG A 86 0.51 9.07 -6.57
CA ARG A 86 1.44 9.38 -5.49
C ARG A 86 0.85 10.50 -4.66
N TYR A 87 0.94 10.35 -3.35
CA TYR A 87 0.38 11.33 -2.42
C TYR A 87 1.43 11.72 -1.39
N GLY A 88 1.33 12.94 -0.89
CA GLY A 88 2.16 13.37 0.23
C GLY A 88 3.11 14.48 -0.12
N LEU A 89 3.73 15.06 0.92
CA LEU A 89 4.61 16.21 0.77
C LEU A 89 5.78 15.99 -0.18
N PRO A 90 6.49 14.86 -0.13
CA PRO A 90 7.62 14.69 -1.02
C PRO A 90 7.29 14.86 -2.49
N PHE A 91 6.10 14.43 -2.87
CA PHE A 91 5.70 14.53 -4.28
C PHE A 91 5.24 15.92 -4.64
N LEU A 92 4.70 16.64 -3.66
CA LEU A 92 4.31 18.02 -3.89
C LEU A 92 5.54 18.90 -4.10
N ILE A 93 6.55 18.67 -3.29
CA ILE A 93 7.79 19.43 -3.40
C ILE A 93 8.47 19.14 -4.72
N GLU A 94 8.46 17.88 -5.09
CA GLU A 94 9.09 17.45 -6.34
C GLU A 94 8.48 18.14 -7.55
N ARG A 95 7.21 18.39 -7.48
CA ARG A 95 6.50 19.00 -8.62
C ARG A 95 6.77 20.48 -8.73
N SER A 96 7.20 21.07 -7.65
CA SER A 96 7.51 22.50 -7.67
C SER A 96 8.82 22.74 -8.38
#